data_107b6f26fa02cb1595425fd498f5253a
#
_entry.id   107b6f26fa02cb1595425fd498f5253a
#
_cell.length_a   1.000
_cell.length_b   1.000
_cell.length_c   1.000
_cell.angle_alpha   90.00
_cell.angle_beta   90.00
_cell.angle_gamma   90.00
#
_symmetry.space_group_name_H-M   'P 1'
#
loop_
_entity.id
_entity.type
_entity.pdbx_description
1 polymer ?
#
loop_
_entity_poly.entity_id
_entity_poly.type
_entity_poly.pdbx_seq_one_letter_code
_entity_poly.pdbx_strand_id
1 'polypeptide(L)'
;RNRQGNKEPLAIEYTYVPLKFFPDIDNYNFEQISLYDYMSTRDHLPVVFQESLTMVEAGDKIRSYLHLEDEMIVNHLELIGYDRHGNLVEYTESYSRPDKLEVRFVSNNTDQKRCL
;
A
#
# COMPACT_ATOMS: atom_id res chain seq x y z
N ARG A 1 -7.08 -3.68 0.43
CA ARG A 1 -7.75 -2.58 -0.26
C ARG A 1 -7.65 -2.75 -1.76
N ASN A 2 -8.71 -2.48 -2.46
CA ASN A 2 -8.80 -2.67 -3.90
C ASN A 2 -8.72 -1.33 -4.59
N ARG A 3 -7.97 -1.28 -5.68
CA ARG A 3 -7.90 -0.11 -6.54
C ARG A 3 -8.36 -0.49 -7.92
N GLN A 4 -9.26 0.28 -8.47
CA GLN A 4 -9.82 0.01 -9.77
C GLN A 4 -9.79 1.24 -10.65
N GLY A 5 -9.56 1.01 -11.95
CA GLY A 5 -9.70 2.02 -12.96
C GLY A 5 -10.32 1.39 -14.19
N ASN A 6 -11.25 2.08 -14.85
CA ASN A 6 -11.87 1.60 -16.07
C ASN A 6 -12.48 0.23 -15.92
N LYS A 7 -13.11 -0.04 -14.78
CA LYS A 7 -13.79 -1.31 -14.49
C LYS A 7 -12.86 -2.50 -14.30
N GLU A 8 -11.56 -2.32 -14.40
CA GLU A 8 -10.58 -3.39 -14.14
C GLU A 8 -9.76 -3.07 -12.91
N PRO A 9 -9.48 -4.07 -12.07
CA PRO A 9 -8.60 -3.85 -10.94
C PRO A 9 -7.20 -3.48 -11.42
N LEU A 10 -6.64 -2.40 -10.90
CA LEU A 10 -5.28 -1.99 -11.19
C LEU A 10 -4.28 -2.58 -10.23
N ALA A 11 -4.70 -2.74 -8.99
CA ALA A 11 -3.83 -3.24 -7.93
C ALA A 11 -4.64 -3.83 -6.81
N ILE A 12 -4.01 -4.71 -6.06
CA ILE A 12 -4.55 -5.16 -4.78
C ILE A 12 -3.52 -4.80 -3.71
N GLU A 13 -3.99 -4.24 -2.61
CA GLU A 13 -3.17 -3.70 -1.55
C GLU A 13 -3.52 -4.33 -0.22
N TYR A 14 -2.52 -4.72 0.54
CA TYR A 14 -2.67 -5.22 1.91
C TYR A 14 -1.86 -4.33 2.84
N THR A 15 -2.52 -3.75 3.83
CA THR A 15 -1.86 -2.91 4.81
C THR A 15 -1.95 -3.55 6.17
N TYR A 16 -0.82 -3.60 6.85
CA TYR A 16 -0.68 -4.20 8.17
C TYR A 16 -0.16 -3.15 9.13
N VAL A 17 -0.77 -3.08 10.31
CA VAL A 17 -0.33 -2.16 11.36
C VAL A 17 -0.20 -2.93 12.67
N PRO A 18 0.73 -2.53 13.56
CA PRO A 18 0.88 -3.23 14.84
C PRO A 18 -0.25 -2.89 15.79
N LEU A 19 -0.92 -3.92 16.30
CA LEU A 19 -2.05 -3.73 17.19
C LEU A 19 -1.66 -3.07 18.50
N LYS A 20 -0.41 -3.19 18.91
CA LYS A 20 0.00 -2.57 20.17
C LYS A 20 -0.11 -1.05 20.15
N PHE A 21 -0.02 -0.45 18.97
CA PHE A 21 -0.22 1.00 18.84
C PHE A 21 -1.65 1.36 18.44
N PHE A 22 -2.39 0.41 17.92
CA PHE A 22 -3.73 0.64 17.36
C PHE A 22 -4.68 -0.45 17.85
N PRO A 23 -4.87 -0.59 19.17
CA PRO A 23 -5.63 -1.73 19.69
C PRO A 23 -7.11 -1.67 19.34
N ASP A 24 -7.64 -0.50 19.01
CA ASP A 24 -9.04 -0.30 18.68
C ASP A 24 -9.29 -0.14 17.18
N ILE A 25 -8.33 -0.56 16.34
CA ILE A 25 -8.43 -0.32 14.91
C ILE A 25 -9.67 -0.97 14.28
N ASP A 26 -10.13 -2.09 14.84
CA ASP A 26 -11.29 -2.79 14.30
C ASP A 26 -12.61 -2.05 14.55
N ASN A 27 -12.59 -1.01 15.37
CA ASN A 27 -13.78 -0.22 15.65
C ASN A 27 -14.06 0.85 14.58
N TYR A 28 -13.21 0.96 13.57
CA TYR A 28 -13.31 2.00 12.56
C TYR A 28 -13.49 1.42 11.18
N ASN A 29 -14.21 2.15 10.36
CA ASN A 29 -14.45 1.79 8.96
C ASN A 29 -13.56 2.67 8.08
N PHE A 30 -12.48 2.10 7.56
CA PHE A 30 -11.52 2.84 6.75
C PHE A 30 -11.94 3.03 5.30
N GLU A 31 -13.13 2.61 4.94
CA GLU A 31 -13.75 3.05 3.70
C GLU A 31 -14.34 4.45 3.84
N GLN A 32 -14.59 4.89 5.07
CA GLN A 32 -15.19 6.18 5.34
C GLN A 32 -14.23 7.17 5.97
N ILE A 33 -13.22 6.69 6.68
CA ILE A 33 -12.21 7.57 7.28
C ILE A 33 -10.83 7.14 6.81
N SER A 34 -9.90 8.08 6.82
CA SER A 34 -8.54 7.80 6.41
C SER A 34 -7.80 7.04 7.50
N LEU A 35 -7.09 5.98 7.10
CA LEU A 35 -6.24 5.25 8.02
C LEU A 35 -5.18 6.17 8.63
N TYR A 36 -4.59 7.06 7.83
CA TYR A 36 -3.56 7.96 8.33
C TYR A 36 -4.12 8.98 9.31
N ASP A 37 -5.34 9.44 9.10
CA ASP A 37 -5.98 10.33 10.09
C ASP A 37 -6.14 9.61 11.41
N TYR A 38 -6.57 8.36 11.37
CA TYR A 38 -6.68 7.55 12.58
C TYR A 38 -5.31 7.37 13.26
N MET A 39 -4.29 7.01 12.48
CA MET A 39 -2.95 6.81 13.04
C MET A 39 -2.41 8.10 13.66
N SER A 40 -2.74 9.24 13.07
CA SER A 40 -2.35 10.55 13.61
C SER A 40 -2.98 10.81 14.97
N THR A 41 -4.22 10.40 15.17
CA THR A 41 -4.88 10.61 16.47
C THR A 41 -4.24 9.80 17.58
N ARG A 42 -3.45 8.80 17.24
CA ARG A 42 -2.74 7.95 18.21
C ARG A 42 -1.27 8.33 18.33
N ASP A 43 -0.85 9.43 17.68
CA ASP A 43 0.54 9.89 17.65
C ASP A 43 1.49 8.86 17.03
N HIS A 44 1.01 8.12 16.05
CA HIS A 44 1.78 7.10 15.35
C HIS A 44 1.62 7.21 13.85
N LEU A 45 1.51 8.44 13.35
CA LEU A 45 1.48 8.66 11.91
C LEU A 45 2.83 8.30 11.30
N PRO A 46 2.87 7.51 10.23
CA PRO A 46 4.16 7.27 9.58
C PRO A 46 4.69 8.53 8.94
N VAL A 47 5.97 8.80 9.15
CA VAL A 47 6.66 9.99 8.65
C VAL A 47 7.93 9.66 7.87
N VAL A 48 8.48 8.47 8.05
CA VAL A 48 9.64 8.00 7.30
C VAL A 48 9.26 6.70 6.62
N PHE A 49 9.57 6.59 5.33
CA PHE A 49 9.17 5.44 4.55
C PHE A 49 10.35 4.80 3.85
N GLN A 50 10.30 3.49 3.76
CA GLN A 50 11.20 2.71 2.93
C GLN A 50 10.36 1.96 1.91
N GLU A 51 10.75 2.03 0.65
CA GLU A 51 10.02 1.36 -0.42
C GLU A 51 10.94 0.45 -1.21
N SER A 52 10.40 -0.67 -1.63
CA SER A 52 11.10 -1.51 -2.59
C SER A 52 10.10 -2.04 -3.62
N LEU A 53 10.52 -2.03 -4.87
CA LEU A 53 9.71 -2.52 -5.98
C LEU A 53 10.43 -3.69 -6.61
N THR A 54 9.75 -4.81 -6.69
CA THR A 54 10.27 -6.02 -7.34
C THR A 54 9.21 -6.58 -8.26
N MET A 55 9.58 -7.55 -9.06
CA MET A 55 8.64 -8.30 -9.88
C MET A 55 8.65 -9.73 -9.37
N VAL A 56 7.46 -10.27 -9.16
CA VAL A 56 7.29 -11.59 -8.57
C VAL A 56 6.27 -12.38 -9.36
N GLU A 57 6.31 -13.69 -9.21
CA GLU A 57 5.26 -14.54 -9.77
C GLU A 57 3.97 -14.35 -8.99
N ALA A 58 2.88 -14.17 -9.70
CA ALA A 58 1.58 -14.02 -9.08
C ALA A 58 1.04 -15.39 -8.67
N GLY A 59 0.60 -15.50 -7.42
CA GLY A 59 -0.18 -16.64 -6.98
C GLY A 59 -1.58 -16.61 -7.57
N ASP A 60 -2.31 -17.69 -7.40
CA ASP A 60 -3.62 -17.84 -8.01
C ASP A 60 -4.59 -16.73 -7.61
N LYS A 61 -4.56 -16.34 -6.35
CA LYS A 61 -5.45 -15.30 -5.85
C LYS A 61 -5.19 -13.96 -6.53
N ILE A 62 -3.92 -13.57 -6.64
CA ILE A 62 -3.54 -12.31 -7.25
C ILE A 62 -3.86 -12.34 -8.75
N ARG A 63 -3.54 -13.44 -9.41
CA ARG A 63 -3.85 -13.58 -10.84
C ARG A 63 -5.33 -13.44 -11.11
N SER A 64 -6.14 -14.12 -10.31
CA SER A 64 -7.59 -14.08 -10.47
C SER A 64 -8.11 -12.66 -10.24
N TYR A 65 -7.64 -12.02 -9.18
CA TYR A 65 -8.13 -10.69 -8.85
C TYR A 65 -7.76 -9.65 -9.91
N LEU A 66 -6.53 -9.73 -10.44
CA LEU A 66 -6.05 -8.76 -11.43
C LEU A 66 -6.41 -9.15 -12.87
N HIS A 67 -7.15 -10.23 -13.05
CA HIS A 67 -7.58 -10.72 -14.35
C HIS A 67 -6.40 -11.00 -15.28
N LEU A 68 -5.40 -11.67 -14.75
CA LEU A 68 -4.24 -12.08 -15.54
C LEU A 68 -4.49 -13.48 -16.09
N GLU A 69 -4.62 -13.57 -17.42
CA GLU A 69 -4.90 -14.86 -18.03
C GLU A 69 -3.63 -15.68 -18.21
N ASP A 70 -2.67 -15.09 -18.89
CA ASP A 70 -1.41 -15.78 -19.18
C ASP A 70 -0.23 -15.18 -18.47
N GLU A 71 -0.39 -13.97 -17.96
CA GLU A 71 0.69 -13.26 -17.31
C GLU A 71 0.87 -13.77 -15.88
N MET A 72 2.07 -14.17 -15.57
CA MET A 72 2.39 -14.74 -14.26
C MET A 72 3.18 -13.76 -13.40
N ILE A 73 3.71 -12.70 -13.99
CA ILE A 73 4.59 -11.77 -13.30
C ILE A 73 3.81 -10.50 -12.99
N VAL A 74 3.94 -10.04 -11.77
CA VAL A 74 3.31 -8.80 -11.32
C VAL A 74 4.34 -7.94 -10.63
N ASN A 75 4.06 -6.65 -10.57
CA ASN A 75 4.83 -5.73 -9.74
C ASN A 75 4.45 -5.92 -8.28
N HIS A 76 5.44 -5.96 -7.42
CA HIS A 76 5.25 -6.08 -5.99
C HIS A 76 5.96 -4.91 -5.32
N LEU A 77 5.18 -3.99 -4.79
CA LEU A 77 5.70 -2.85 -4.06
C LEU A 77 5.55 -3.12 -2.58
N GLU A 78 6.62 -2.91 -1.83
CA GLU A 78 6.58 -3.00 -0.38
C GLU A 78 6.88 -1.63 0.20
N LEU A 79 6.09 -1.22 1.16
CA LEU A 79 6.24 0.04 1.84
C LEU A 79 6.30 -0.22 3.34
N ILE A 80 7.35 0.29 3.98
CA ILE A 80 7.47 0.24 5.43
C ILE A 80 7.47 1.67 5.94
N GLY A 81 6.58 1.95 6.90
CA GLY A 81 6.44 3.27 7.47
C GLY A 81 6.84 3.29 8.95
N TYR A 82 7.57 4.31 9.33
CA TYR A 82 8.01 4.54 10.70
C TYR A 82 7.45 5.85 11.21
N ASP A 83 7.03 5.86 12.48
CA ASP A 83 6.53 7.10 13.09
C ASP A 83 7.69 8.01 13.51
N ARG A 84 7.35 9.14 14.12
CA ARG A 84 8.35 10.12 14.55
C ARG A 84 9.21 9.61 15.69
N HIS A 85 8.81 8.54 16.36
CA HIS A 85 9.57 7.92 17.44
C HIS A 85 10.44 6.76 16.94
N GLY A 86 10.43 6.48 15.65
CA GLY A 86 11.21 5.39 15.08
C GLY A 86 10.55 4.04 15.14
N ASN A 87 9.27 3.97 15.51
CA ASN A 87 8.55 2.71 15.55
C ASN A 87 8.03 2.34 14.17
N LEU A 88 8.13 1.07 13.80
CA LEU A 88 7.50 0.57 12.60
C LEU A 88 5.99 0.54 12.84
N VAL A 89 5.24 1.28 12.05
CA VAL A 89 3.80 1.43 12.24
C VAL A 89 2.99 1.03 11.04
N GLU A 90 3.63 0.79 9.90
CA GLU A 90 2.93 0.37 8.71
C GLU A 90 3.80 -0.56 7.87
N TYR A 91 3.20 -1.62 7.37
CA TYR A 91 3.75 -2.41 6.28
C TYR A 91 2.65 -2.60 5.25
N THR A 92 2.89 -2.13 4.04
CA THR A 92 1.91 -2.24 2.96
C THR A 92 2.54 -2.95 1.79
N GLU A 93 1.83 -3.95 1.26
CA GLU A 93 2.19 -4.63 0.02
C GLU A 93 1.17 -4.27 -1.03
N SER A 94 1.65 -4.00 -2.23
CA SER A 94 0.78 -3.74 -3.36
C SER A 94 1.21 -4.60 -4.53
N TYR A 95 0.26 -5.27 -5.15
CA TYR A 95 0.49 -6.08 -6.35
C TYR A 95 -0.26 -5.44 -7.49
N SER A 96 0.42 -5.19 -8.59
CA SER A 96 -0.20 -4.54 -9.73
C SER A 96 0.23 -5.20 -11.03
N ARG A 97 -0.63 -5.05 -12.04
CA ARG A 97 -0.34 -5.58 -13.37
C ARG A 97 0.86 -4.84 -13.95
N PRO A 98 1.78 -5.56 -14.62
CA PRO A 98 2.97 -4.92 -15.17
C PRO A 98 2.64 -3.83 -16.19
N ASP A 99 1.56 -4.00 -16.95
CA ASP A 99 1.18 -3.07 -17.99
C ASP A 99 0.40 -1.87 -17.46
N LYS A 100 0.14 -1.82 -16.15
CA LYS A 100 -0.64 -0.74 -15.53
C LYS A 100 0.17 0.07 -14.54
N LEU A 101 1.45 -0.22 -14.40
CA LEU A 101 2.29 0.52 -13.47
C LEU A 101 2.60 1.90 -14.00
N GLU A 102 2.27 2.90 -13.21
CA GLU A 102 2.71 4.26 -13.43
C GLU A 102 3.57 4.66 -12.26
N VAL A 103 4.75 5.17 -12.55
CA VAL A 103 5.64 5.67 -11.51
C VAL A 103 5.89 7.13 -11.78
N ARG A 104 5.58 7.96 -10.80
CA ARG A 104 5.83 9.39 -10.91
C ARG A 104 6.80 9.82 -9.85
N PHE A 105 7.71 10.66 -10.25
CA PHE A 105 8.67 11.25 -9.33
C PHE A 105 8.41 12.73 -9.23
N VAL A 106 8.26 13.19 -7.99
CA VAL A 106 8.16 14.62 -7.73
C VAL A 106 9.52 15.06 -7.23
N SER A 107 10.13 15.97 -7.95
CA SER A 107 11.48 16.42 -7.62
C SER A 107 11.53 17.32 -6.40
N ASN A 108 10.41 17.83 -5.97
CA ASN A 108 10.33 18.68 -4.81
C ASN A 108 10.48 17.85 -3.55
N ASN A 109 11.41 18.20 -2.69
CA ASN A 109 11.70 17.43 -1.50
C ASN A 109 10.54 17.35 -0.53
N THR A 110 9.66 18.34 -0.52
CA THR A 110 8.53 18.36 0.39
C THR A 110 7.39 17.50 -0.10
N ASP A 111 7.42 17.10 -1.35
CA ASP A 111 6.35 16.38 -1.99
C ASP A 111 6.77 15.01 -2.47
N GLN A 112 7.60 14.36 -1.70
CA GLN A 112 8.00 13.02 -2.04
C GLN A 112 6.77 12.15 -2.14
N LYS A 113 6.50 11.68 -3.33
CA LYS A 113 5.32 10.89 -3.59
C LYS A 113 5.72 9.58 -4.19
N ARG A 114 5.02 8.57 -3.77
CA ARG A 114 5.02 7.29 -4.40
C ARG A 114 3.82 7.27 -5.28
N CYS A 115 4.01 7.10 -6.52
CA CYS A 115 2.90 7.05 -7.44
C CYS A 115 3.00 5.79 -8.25
N LEU A 116 2.02 5.00 -8.16
CA LEU A 116 1.91 3.79 -8.93
C LEU A 116 0.70 3.83 -9.82
#